data_84690e56566a8b67e7a7acc588c86061
#
_entry.id   84690e56566a8b67e7a7acc588c86061
#
_cell.length_a   1.000
_cell.length_b   1.000
_cell.length_c   1.000
_cell.angle_alpha   90.00
_cell.angle_beta   90.00
_cell.angle_gamma   90.00
#
_symmetry.space_group_name_H-M   'P 1'
#
loop_
_entity.id
_entity.type
_entity.pdbx_description
1 polymer ?
#
loop_
_entity_poly.entity_id
_entity_poly.type
_entity_poly.pdbx_seq_one_letter_code
_entity_poly.pdbx_strand_id
1 'polypeptide(L)'
;MAKKLYEETDVQAIATAIRQRNGESTSYKLSEMASAIEELKTGDRFVQTEVPDYVKAAALEVAKKVKAVQTTDSISFIAASDAHQLDADEYVVNGNRHASMAMKALGYILPDIDFCCFLGDYTVGSSTTTLAEGRQNFAEINAGLKEAFADIPQFRTPGERDGLKNSWDQNHESLSSEEIYSYVGKYNEGATYGSTTEGYCYRDFDEKMLRVFCLNTSVDGQNFDMMSSAQLLWFARKLREVGARTGWGVVILSHYPLDFTESELSDAASTAGSVLYQYVTGGSFKITGMTVSFKNCNKAKIYGAFHGHTHNFKVAKLSDVQESGSTEFDVLRIATPNMCYFYNNEFGQNEGADSNGIEFGEETTYAKTHDTANDTSFVVNVINPTEGKIHSFCYGAGYDREISIPATGA
;
A
#
# COMPACT_ATOMS: atom_id res chain seq x y z
N MET A 1 -37.53 -39.25 -0.87
CA MET A 1 -36.39 -38.33 -0.75
C MET A 1 -35.12 -39.13 -1.00
N ALA A 2 -34.39 -38.85 -2.07
CA ALA A 2 -33.11 -39.50 -2.32
C ALA A 2 -32.07 -38.95 -1.34
N LYS A 3 -31.48 -39.83 -0.51
CA LYS A 3 -30.31 -39.51 0.28
C LYS A 3 -29.16 -39.23 -0.69
N LYS A 4 -28.71 -38.01 -0.81
CA LYS A 4 -27.41 -37.72 -1.43
C LYS A 4 -26.34 -38.26 -0.48
N LEU A 5 -25.62 -39.30 -0.90
CA LEU A 5 -24.41 -39.78 -0.26
C LEU A 5 -23.29 -38.80 -0.69
N TYR A 6 -22.70 -38.13 0.26
CA TYR A 6 -21.46 -37.38 0.06
C TYR A 6 -20.30 -38.33 0.27
N GLU A 7 -19.25 -38.22 -0.53
CA GLU A 7 -18.04 -39.00 -0.31
C GLU A 7 -17.33 -38.54 0.99
N GLU A 8 -16.80 -39.50 1.74
CA GLU A 8 -16.11 -39.20 3.01
C GLU A 8 -14.92 -38.27 2.81
N THR A 9 -14.25 -38.35 1.64
CA THR A 9 -13.16 -37.47 1.20
C THR A 9 -13.59 -36.01 1.08
N ASP A 10 -14.79 -35.72 0.57
CA ASP A 10 -15.31 -34.37 0.43
C ASP A 10 -15.62 -33.75 1.78
N VAL A 11 -16.21 -34.54 2.68
CA VAL A 11 -16.49 -34.12 4.06
C VAL A 11 -15.20 -33.83 4.83
N GLN A 12 -14.16 -34.66 4.66
CA GLN A 12 -12.85 -34.43 5.26
C GLN A 12 -12.15 -33.20 4.69
N ALA A 13 -12.28 -32.94 3.39
CA ALA A 13 -11.73 -31.75 2.73
C ALA A 13 -12.39 -30.46 3.28
N ILE A 14 -13.72 -30.44 3.42
CA ILE A 14 -14.47 -29.32 4.02
C ILE A 14 -14.04 -29.10 5.48
N ALA A 15 -13.96 -30.17 6.29
CA ALA A 15 -13.53 -30.05 7.68
C ALA A 15 -12.09 -29.55 7.80
N THR A 16 -11.23 -29.96 6.86
CA THR A 16 -9.84 -29.46 6.81
C THR A 16 -9.78 -27.98 6.44
N ALA A 17 -10.56 -27.54 5.45
CA ALA A 17 -10.65 -26.14 5.06
C ALA A 17 -11.18 -25.25 6.21
N ILE A 18 -12.20 -25.72 6.95
CA ILE A 18 -12.73 -25.02 8.12
C ILE A 18 -11.65 -24.91 9.21
N ARG A 19 -10.92 -25.99 9.51
CA ARG A 19 -9.83 -25.98 10.50
C ARG A 19 -8.69 -25.03 10.11
N GLN A 20 -8.27 -25.07 8.86
CA GLN A 20 -7.23 -24.16 8.35
C GLN A 20 -7.64 -22.70 8.50
N ARG A 21 -8.91 -22.41 8.27
CA ARG A 21 -9.44 -21.04 8.43
C ARG A 21 -9.64 -20.63 9.89
N ASN A 22 -9.99 -21.57 10.77
CA ASN A 22 -10.22 -21.29 12.19
C ASN A 22 -8.94 -21.39 13.05
N GLY A 23 -7.83 -21.89 12.50
CA GLY A 23 -6.61 -22.18 13.27
C GLY A 23 -6.76 -23.30 14.30
N GLU A 24 -7.84 -24.10 14.24
CA GLU A 24 -8.14 -25.12 15.21
C GLU A 24 -7.63 -26.51 14.77
N SER A 25 -7.23 -27.32 15.73
CA SER A 25 -6.85 -28.73 15.51
C SER A 25 -7.98 -29.71 15.79
N THR A 26 -9.15 -29.26 16.25
CA THR A 26 -10.30 -30.07 16.62
C THR A 26 -11.00 -30.68 15.41
N SER A 27 -11.52 -31.88 15.56
CA SER A 27 -12.33 -32.55 14.54
C SER A 27 -13.78 -32.10 14.64
N TYR A 28 -14.37 -31.70 13.50
CA TYR A 28 -15.78 -31.36 13.41
C TYR A 28 -16.63 -32.56 13.06
N LYS A 29 -17.75 -32.74 13.73
CA LYS A 29 -18.81 -33.63 13.25
C LYS A 29 -19.59 -32.93 12.13
N LEU A 30 -20.22 -33.72 11.28
CA LEU A 30 -21.00 -33.18 10.15
C LEU A 30 -22.08 -32.21 10.61
N SER A 31 -22.68 -32.43 11.77
CA SER A 31 -23.68 -31.57 12.41
C SER A 31 -23.11 -30.25 12.94
N GLU A 32 -21.80 -30.15 13.15
CA GLU A 32 -21.10 -29.00 13.71
C GLU A 32 -20.55 -28.11 12.59
N MET A 33 -20.36 -28.67 11.37
CA MET A 33 -19.80 -27.94 10.24
C MET A 33 -20.66 -26.76 9.78
N ALA A 34 -22.00 -26.90 9.84
CA ALA A 34 -22.90 -25.82 9.46
C ALA A 34 -22.72 -24.60 10.37
N SER A 35 -22.68 -24.82 11.70
CA SER A 35 -22.42 -23.76 12.67
C SER A 35 -21.03 -23.17 12.50
N ALA A 36 -20.01 -24.00 12.27
CA ALA A 36 -18.65 -23.54 12.04
C ALA A 36 -18.53 -22.71 10.75
N ILE A 37 -19.28 -23.03 9.69
CA ILE A 37 -19.35 -22.25 8.46
C ILE A 37 -20.09 -20.92 8.69
N GLU A 38 -21.19 -20.92 9.43
CA GLU A 38 -21.90 -19.69 9.79
C GLU A 38 -21.01 -18.75 10.62
N GLU A 39 -20.26 -19.31 11.56
CA GLU A 39 -19.27 -18.55 12.35
C GLU A 39 -18.15 -17.96 11.48
N LEU A 40 -17.70 -18.67 10.43
CA LEU A 40 -16.78 -18.11 9.43
C LEU A 40 -17.38 -16.91 8.66
N LYS A 41 -18.68 -16.97 8.37
CA LYS A 41 -19.38 -15.88 7.66
C LYS A 41 -19.62 -14.64 8.53
N THR A 42 -19.79 -14.82 9.83
CA THR A 42 -20.06 -13.70 10.76
C THR A 42 -18.77 -12.93 11.12
N GLY A 43 -17.62 -13.46 10.80
CA GLY A 43 -16.33 -12.84 11.15
C GLY A 43 -16.02 -12.85 12.66
N ASP A 44 -16.86 -13.52 13.48
CA ASP A 44 -16.75 -13.51 14.93
C ASP A 44 -15.64 -14.42 15.49
N ARG A 45 -15.03 -15.24 14.63
CA ARG A 45 -13.88 -16.07 15.00
C ARG A 45 -12.58 -15.63 14.35
N PHE A 46 -12.11 -14.50 14.79
CA PHE A 46 -10.71 -14.20 14.72
C PHE A 46 -10.02 -14.87 15.92
N VAL A 47 -9.71 -16.13 15.77
CA VAL A 47 -9.07 -16.90 16.83
C VAL A 47 -7.58 -17.04 16.53
N GLN A 48 -6.84 -16.00 16.82
CA GLN A 48 -5.48 -16.17 17.33
C GLN A 48 -5.50 -15.83 18.81
N THR A 49 -5.19 -16.80 19.63
CA THR A 49 -5.17 -16.67 21.09
C THR A 49 -4.13 -15.67 21.61
N GLU A 50 -3.29 -15.16 20.73
CA GLU A 50 -2.19 -14.23 21.02
C GLU A 50 -2.47 -12.77 20.59
N VAL A 51 -3.55 -12.51 19.84
CA VAL A 51 -3.86 -11.15 19.41
C VAL A 51 -4.52 -10.38 20.57
N PRO A 52 -4.01 -9.22 20.97
CA PRO A 52 -4.62 -8.42 22.03
C PRO A 52 -6.09 -8.08 21.73
N ASP A 53 -6.93 -8.07 22.76
CA ASP A 53 -8.37 -7.83 22.59
C ASP A 53 -8.67 -6.45 21.99
N TYR A 54 -7.87 -5.45 22.30
CA TYR A 54 -8.02 -4.12 21.70
C TYR A 54 -7.72 -4.11 20.19
N VAL A 55 -6.77 -4.93 19.72
CA VAL A 55 -6.46 -5.10 18.29
C VAL A 55 -7.65 -5.71 17.57
N LYS A 56 -8.25 -6.77 18.14
CA LYS A 56 -9.44 -7.43 17.58
C LYS A 56 -10.63 -6.48 17.52
N ALA A 57 -10.90 -5.77 18.63
CA ALA A 57 -12.02 -4.83 18.71
C ALA A 57 -11.90 -3.71 17.67
N ALA A 58 -10.71 -3.12 17.53
CA ALA A 58 -10.47 -2.07 16.53
C ALA A 58 -10.60 -2.59 15.09
N ALA A 59 -10.06 -3.78 14.80
CA ALA A 59 -10.20 -4.40 13.48
C ALA A 59 -11.69 -4.69 13.13
N LEU A 60 -12.48 -5.15 14.08
CA LEU A 60 -13.92 -5.38 13.89
C LEU A 60 -14.67 -4.08 13.59
N GLU A 61 -14.34 -2.98 14.27
CA GLU A 61 -14.97 -1.67 14.00
C GLU A 61 -14.59 -1.14 12.61
N VAL A 62 -13.34 -1.28 12.19
CA VAL A 62 -12.94 -0.92 10.82
C VAL A 62 -13.67 -1.79 9.80
N ALA A 63 -13.72 -3.10 10.01
CA ALA A 63 -14.41 -4.02 9.11
C ALA A 63 -15.91 -3.72 8.98
N LYS A 64 -16.56 -3.33 10.06
CA LYS A 64 -17.97 -2.91 10.06
C LYS A 64 -18.19 -1.68 9.18
N LYS A 65 -17.32 -0.68 9.29
CA LYS A 65 -17.38 0.54 8.45
C LYS A 65 -17.15 0.20 6.97
N VAL A 66 -16.16 -0.64 6.67
CA VAL A 66 -15.86 -1.11 5.30
C VAL A 66 -17.08 -1.81 4.70
N LYS A 67 -17.65 -2.80 5.41
CA LYS A 67 -18.84 -3.53 4.95
C LYS A 67 -20.05 -2.64 4.70
N ALA A 68 -20.18 -1.53 5.42
CA ALA A 68 -21.29 -0.59 5.26
C ALA A 68 -21.27 0.16 3.91
N VAL A 69 -20.09 0.27 3.27
CA VAL A 69 -19.92 1.00 1.99
C VAL A 69 -19.47 0.10 0.84
N GLN A 70 -19.07 -1.14 1.10
CA GLN A 70 -18.72 -2.10 0.05
C GLN A 70 -19.95 -2.46 -0.80
N THR A 71 -19.73 -2.52 -2.11
CA THR A 71 -20.68 -3.03 -3.12
C THR A 71 -19.97 -4.08 -3.98
N THR A 72 -20.68 -4.78 -4.84
CA THR A 72 -20.10 -5.74 -5.79
C THR A 72 -19.06 -5.12 -6.70
N ASP A 73 -19.21 -3.83 -7.03
CA ASP A 73 -18.34 -3.10 -7.95
C ASP A 73 -17.22 -2.34 -7.24
N SER A 74 -17.23 -2.35 -5.91
CA SER A 74 -16.18 -1.70 -5.12
C SER A 74 -14.82 -2.36 -5.31
N ILE A 75 -13.77 -1.56 -5.21
CA ILE A 75 -12.37 -2.00 -5.13
C ILE A 75 -11.90 -1.73 -3.71
N SER A 76 -11.54 -2.78 -3.00
CA SER A 76 -11.18 -2.69 -1.58
C SER A 76 -9.74 -3.16 -1.35
N PHE A 77 -8.95 -2.39 -0.61
CA PHE A 77 -7.57 -2.76 -0.32
C PHE A 77 -7.05 -2.18 1.01
N ILE A 78 -6.12 -2.91 1.62
CA ILE A 78 -5.37 -2.45 2.78
C ILE A 78 -4.12 -1.73 2.29
N ALA A 79 -3.87 -0.53 2.79
CA ALA A 79 -2.66 0.24 2.51
C ALA A 79 -1.93 0.58 3.81
N ALA A 80 -0.66 0.20 3.88
CA ALA A 80 0.26 0.47 4.97
C ALA A 80 1.59 0.97 4.43
N SER A 81 2.37 1.70 5.24
CA SER A 81 3.62 2.33 4.86
C SER A 81 4.46 2.67 6.07
N ASP A 82 5.74 2.94 5.86
CA ASP A 82 6.62 3.61 6.82
C ASP A 82 6.63 2.89 8.18
N ALA A 83 6.96 1.60 8.17
CA ALA A 83 7.11 0.80 9.38
C ALA A 83 8.37 1.17 10.18
N HIS A 84 9.41 1.64 9.51
CA HIS A 84 10.68 2.02 10.10
C HIS A 84 11.14 1.04 11.18
N GLN A 85 11.10 -0.27 10.87
CA GLN A 85 11.46 -1.32 11.82
C GLN A 85 12.84 -1.07 12.41
N LEU A 86 12.91 -1.10 13.74
CA LEU A 86 14.11 -0.91 14.53
C LEU A 86 14.04 -1.85 15.73
N ASP A 87 14.78 -2.95 15.70
CA ASP A 87 14.73 -4.00 16.73
C ASP A 87 15.23 -3.55 18.10
N ALA A 88 16.03 -2.49 18.13
CA ALA A 88 16.48 -1.89 19.38
C ALA A 88 15.38 -1.11 20.12
N ASP A 89 14.23 -0.87 19.47
CA ASP A 89 13.11 -0.14 20.04
C ASP A 89 11.88 -1.04 20.18
N GLU A 90 11.60 -1.47 21.41
CA GLU A 90 10.47 -2.35 21.72
C GLU A 90 9.11 -1.77 21.29
N TYR A 91 8.96 -0.46 21.33
CA TYR A 91 7.71 0.21 20.98
C TYR A 91 7.46 0.16 19.47
N VAL A 92 8.50 0.36 18.66
CA VAL A 92 8.42 0.22 17.20
C VAL A 92 8.08 -1.23 16.82
N VAL A 93 8.79 -2.20 17.41
CA VAL A 93 8.57 -3.62 17.16
C VAL A 93 7.14 -4.03 17.51
N ASN A 94 6.64 -3.64 18.68
CA ASN A 94 5.29 -3.99 19.13
C ASN A 94 4.23 -3.31 18.26
N GLY A 95 4.36 -2.02 17.92
CA GLY A 95 3.43 -1.31 17.04
C GLY A 95 3.33 -1.96 15.66
N ASN A 96 4.45 -2.30 15.05
CA ASN A 96 4.49 -3.00 13.76
C ASN A 96 3.90 -4.42 13.84
N ARG A 97 4.15 -5.13 14.94
CA ARG A 97 3.55 -6.45 15.19
C ARG A 97 2.03 -6.36 15.34
N HIS A 98 1.52 -5.38 16.09
CA HIS A 98 0.08 -5.15 16.25
C HIS A 98 -0.58 -4.76 14.93
N ALA A 99 0.07 -3.93 14.10
CA ALA A 99 -0.40 -3.62 12.75
C ALA A 99 -0.53 -4.88 11.89
N SER A 100 0.49 -5.74 11.87
CA SER A 100 0.46 -7.00 11.12
C SER A 100 -0.68 -7.91 11.59
N MET A 101 -0.89 -8.01 12.91
CA MET A 101 -1.99 -8.77 13.49
C MET A 101 -3.36 -8.19 13.11
N ALA A 102 -3.50 -6.86 13.12
CA ALA A 102 -4.73 -6.18 12.74
C ALA A 102 -5.03 -6.35 11.24
N MET A 103 -4.04 -6.22 10.36
CA MET A 103 -4.19 -6.46 8.93
C MET A 103 -4.57 -7.89 8.62
N LYS A 104 -3.98 -8.87 9.32
CA LYS A 104 -4.36 -10.28 9.22
C LYS A 104 -5.82 -10.49 9.64
N ALA A 105 -6.23 -9.87 10.77
CA ALA A 105 -7.61 -9.89 11.22
C ALA A 105 -8.57 -9.36 10.16
N LEU A 106 -8.26 -8.21 9.58
CA LEU A 106 -9.07 -7.58 8.55
C LEU A 106 -9.18 -8.46 7.30
N GLY A 107 -8.10 -9.10 6.86
CA GLY A 107 -8.13 -10.05 5.75
C GLY A 107 -9.07 -11.24 5.98
N TYR A 108 -9.20 -11.69 7.23
CA TYR A 108 -10.17 -12.73 7.60
C TYR A 108 -11.62 -12.23 7.63
N ILE A 109 -11.83 -11.04 8.19
CA ILE A 109 -13.17 -10.47 8.40
C ILE A 109 -13.74 -9.91 7.09
N LEU A 110 -12.86 -9.49 6.18
CA LEU A 110 -13.17 -8.87 4.90
C LEU A 110 -12.67 -9.77 3.75
N PRO A 111 -13.38 -10.85 3.42
CA PRO A 111 -12.93 -11.78 2.36
C PRO A 111 -12.89 -11.15 0.96
N ASP A 112 -13.56 -10.00 0.79
CA ASP A 112 -13.65 -9.27 -0.48
C ASP A 112 -12.59 -8.17 -0.62
N ILE A 113 -11.47 -8.26 0.12
CA ILE A 113 -10.30 -7.40 -0.11
C ILE A 113 -9.61 -7.86 -1.40
N ASP A 114 -9.52 -6.97 -2.38
CA ASP A 114 -8.96 -7.28 -3.71
C ASP A 114 -7.44 -7.38 -3.68
N PHE A 115 -6.77 -6.52 -2.88
CA PHE A 115 -5.32 -6.56 -2.69
C PHE A 115 -4.87 -5.86 -1.41
N CYS A 116 -3.60 -6.03 -1.06
CA CYS A 116 -2.93 -5.29 -0.01
C CYS A 116 -1.70 -4.59 -0.58
N CYS A 117 -1.30 -3.45 0.00
CA CYS A 117 -0.06 -2.81 -0.38
C CYS A 117 0.74 -2.33 0.83
N PHE A 118 2.08 -2.36 0.65
CA PHE A 118 3.03 -1.74 1.56
C PHE A 118 3.92 -0.78 0.77
N LEU A 119 3.89 0.50 1.16
CA LEU A 119 4.38 1.60 0.34
C LEU A 119 5.74 2.13 0.80
N GLY A 120 6.67 1.24 1.16
CA GLY A 120 8.06 1.58 1.43
C GLY A 120 8.39 1.93 2.87
N ASP A 121 9.66 2.16 3.11
CA ASP A 121 10.27 2.41 4.41
C ASP A 121 9.96 1.31 5.42
N TYR A 122 10.42 0.09 5.08
CA TYR A 122 10.35 -1.09 5.95
C TYR A 122 11.24 -0.94 7.17
N THR A 123 12.43 -0.36 6.97
CA THR A 123 13.45 -0.19 8.00
C THR A 123 13.72 1.27 8.27
N VAL A 124 14.30 1.57 9.43
CA VAL A 124 14.64 2.96 9.81
C VAL A 124 15.80 3.53 8.99
N GLY A 125 16.68 2.68 8.47
CA GLY A 125 17.78 3.07 7.58
C GLY A 125 18.63 4.23 8.14
N SER A 126 19.07 4.14 9.39
CA SER A 126 19.88 5.21 9.99
C SER A 126 21.37 5.06 9.70
N SER A 127 22.13 6.14 9.86
CA SER A 127 23.59 6.13 9.74
C SER A 127 24.31 5.19 10.74
N THR A 128 23.61 4.72 11.74
CA THR A 128 24.12 3.79 12.74
C THR A 128 23.68 2.36 12.53
N THR A 129 22.76 2.10 11.57
CA THR A 129 22.26 0.77 11.27
C THR A 129 23.27 0.00 10.44
N THR A 130 23.79 -1.09 10.97
CA THR A 130 24.67 -2.01 10.21
C THR A 130 23.88 -2.80 9.17
N LEU A 131 24.56 -3.35 8.14
CA LEU A 131 23.93 -4.24 7.17
C LEU A 131 23.26 -5.46 7.82
N ALA A 132 23.87 -5.99 8.89
CA ALA A 132 23.31 -7.14 9.62
C ALA A 132 21.99 -6.78 10.29
N GLU A 133 21.94 -5.66 10.99
CA GLU A 133 20.71 -5.13 11.62
C GLU A 133 19.65 -4.80 10.57
N GLY A 134 20.02 -4.14 9.48
CA GLY A 134 19.09 -3.84 8.39
C GLY A 134 18.45 -5.10 7.79
N ARG A 135 19.25 -6.14 7.56
CA ARG A 135 18.74 -7.44 7.08
C ARG A 135 17.82 -8.11 8.09
N GLN A 136 18.11 -8.01 9.39
CA GLN A 136 17.26 -8.54 10.44
C GLN A 136 15.94 -7.78 10.49
N ASN A 137 15.97 -6.45 10.51
CA ASN A 137 14.79 -5.59 10.50
C ASN A 137 13.88 -5.89 9.29
N PHE A 138 14.46 -6.06 8.09
CA PHE A 138 13.70 -6.50 6.92
C PHE A 138 13.08 -7.88 7.09
N ALA A 139 13.83 -8.83 7.65
CA ALA A 139 13.32 -10.18 7.86
C ALA A 139 12.11 -10.19 8.79
N GLU A 140 12.14 -9.42 9.87
CA GLU A 140 11.08 -9.36 10.86
C GLU A 140 9.81 -8.70 10.32
N ILE A 141 9.92 -7.50 9.74
CA ILE A 141 8.75 -6.82 9.16
C ILE A 141 8.15 -7.63 8.01
N ASN A 142 8.98 -8.26 7.17
CA ASN A 142 8.50 -9.11 6.09
C ASN A 142 7.80 -10.38 6.59
N ALA A 143 8.23 -10.96 7.71
CA ALA A 143 7.54 -12.10 8.32
C ALA A 143 6.12 -11.70 8.75
N GLY A 144 5.97 -10.56 9.43
CA GLY A 144 4.66 -10.03 9.82
C GLY A 144 3.76 -9.72 8.63
N LEU A 145 4.27 -9.01 7.62
CA LEU A 145 3.50 -8.69 6.41
C LEU A 145 3.16 -9.92 5.56
N LYS A 146 4.06 -10.91 5.48
CA LYS A 146 3.78 -12.18 4.80
C LYS A 146 2.63 -12.93 5.47
N GLU A 147 2.60 -12.94 6.78
CA GLU A 147 1.51 -13.56 7.54
C GLU A 147 0.22 -12.75 7.41
N ALA A 148 0.30 -11.43 7.47
CA ALA A 148 -0.85 -10.53 7.35
C ALA A 148 -1.55 -10.61 5.98
N PHE A 149 -0.79 -10.81 4.91
CA PHE A 149 -1.29 -10.77 3.54
C PHE A 149 -1.32 -12.13 2.84
N ALA A 150 -1.18 -13.24 3.57
CA ALA A 150 -0.86 -14.57 3.02
C ALA A 150 -1.69 -14.99 1.80
N ASP A 151 -2.99 -14.74 1.81
CA ASP A 151 -3.93 -15.18 0.78
C ASP A 151 -4.46 -14.03 -0.10
N ILE A 152 -3.89 -12.84 0.03
CA ILE A 152 -4.36 -11.63 -0.66
C ILE A 152 -3.27 -11.17 -1.64
N PRO A 153 -3.61 -10.80 -2.89
CA PRO A 153 -2.65 -10.19 -3.81
C PRO A 153 -1.92 -9.01 -3.19
N GLN A 154 -0.59 -8.99 -3.33
CA GLN A 154 0.24 -7.98 -2.68
C GLN A 154 0.90 -7.06 -3.69
N PHE A 155 1.08 -5.79 -3.28
CA PHE A 155 1.96 -4.84 -3.94
C PHE A 155 2.90 -4.24 -2.92
N ARG A 156 4.18 -4.32 -3.18
CA ARG A 156 5.22 -3.79 -2.30
C ARG A 156 6.20 -2.95 -3.11
N THR A 157 6.50 -1.76 -2.62
CA THR A 157 7.52 -0.88 -3.19
C THR A 157 8.56 -0.52 -2.12
N PRO A 158 9.83 -0.32 -2.45
CA PRO A 158 10.81 0.18 -1.49
C PRO A 158 10.63 1.68 -1.23
N GLY A 159 11.10 2.12 -0.06
CA GLY A 159 11.29 3.52 0.30
C GLY A 159 12.79 3.89 0.33
N GLU A 160 13.09 5.15 0.64
CA GLU A 160 14.47 5.65 0.64
C GLU A 160 15.30 5.11 1.81
N ARG A 161 14.65 4.68 2.89
CA ARG A 161 15.34 4.09 4.06
C ARG A 161 15.75 2.65 3.82
N ASP A 162 15.14 1.99 2.87
CA ASP A 162 15.30 0.55 2.66
C ASP A 162 16.65 0.17 2.09
N GLY A 163 17.36 1.09 1.45
CA GLY A 163 18.73 0.89 1.00
C GLY A 163 19.77 0.96 2.12
N LEU A 164 19.39 1.35 3.32
CA LEU A 164 20.29 1.68 4.45
C LEU A 164 21.34 2.74 4.10
N LYS A 165 21.14 3.46 3.00
CA LYS A 165 22.08 4.45 2.52
C LYS A 165 21.86 5.75 3.28
N ASN A 166 22.95 6.31 3.80
CA ASN A 166 22.92 7.63 4.40
C ASN A 166 23.48 8.64 3.41
N SER A 167 22.69 9.66 3.05
CA SER A 167 23.15 10.75 2.18
C SER A 167 24.33 11.54 2.76
N TRP A 168 24.50 11.49 4.09
CA TRP A 168 25.54 12.22 4.80
C TRP A 168 26.84 11.45 4.98
N ASP A 169 26.81 10.11 4.81
CA ASP A 169 28.00 9.25 4.93
C ASP A 169 28.11 8.32 3.70
N GLN A 170 28.88 8.77 2.71
CA GLN A 170 29.12 8.01 1.48
C GLN A 170 29.90 6.71 1.68
N ASN A 171 30.48 6.49 2.87
CA ASN A 171 31.18 5.25 3.22
C ASN A 171 30.28 4.25 3.95
N HIS A 172 29.01 4.60 4.22
CA HIS A 172 28.07 3.69 4.86
C HIS A 172 27.76 2.53 3.89
N GLU A 173 27.84 1.30 4.41
CA GLU A 173 27.45 0.12 3.66
C GLU A 173 25.95 0.13 3.36
N SER A 174 25.57 -0.16 2.13
CA SER A 174 24.18 -0.18 1.69
C SER A 174 23.78 -1.53 1.13
N LEU A 175 22.50 -1.85 1.18
CA LEU A 175 21.95 -3.01 0.47
C LEU A 175 21.99 -2.76 -1.04
N SER A 176 22.25 -3.79 -1.82
CA SER A 176 22.14 -3.72 -3.28
C SER A 176 20.66 -3.72 -3.71
N SER A 177 20.38 -3.19 -4.92
CA SER A 177 19.04 -3.24 -5.51
C SER A 177 18.49 -4.67 -5.59
N GLU A 178 19.33 -5.67 -5.84
CA GLU A 178 18.95 -7.08 -5.88
C GLU A 178 18.56 -7.60 -4.49
N GLU A 179 19.26 -7.18 -3.44
CA GLU A 179 18.90 -7.52 -2.08
C GLU A 179 17.55 -6.87 -1.69
N ILE A 180 17.37 -5.59 -1.96
CA ILE A 180 16.10 -4.88 -1.71
C ILE A 180 14.96 -5.57 -2.47
N TYR A 181 15.15 -5.90 -3.75
CA TYR A 181 14.18 -6.65 -4.52
C TYR A 181 13.86 -8.00 -3.89
N SER A 182 14.84 -8.69 -3.32
CA SER A 182 14.63 -9.97 -2.64
C SER A 182 13.75 -9.86 -1.41
N TYR A 183 13.72 -8.71 -0.73
CA TYR A 183 12.87 -8.43 0.42
C TYR A 183 11.52 -7.85 0.04
N VAL A 184 11.44 -7.08 -1.03
CA VAL A 184 10.27 -6.26 -1.38
C VAL A 184 9.59 -6.77 -2.66
N GLY A 185 10.25 -6.63 -3.80
CA GLY A 185 9.66 -6.82 -5.12
C GLY A 185 9.16 -8.22 -5.40
N LYS A 186 9.82 -9.25 -4.86
CA LYS A 186 9.43 -10.66 -5.09
C LYS A 186 8.02 -11.01 -4.59
N TYR A 187 7.44 -10.22 -3.70
CA TYR A 187 6.10 -10.48 -3.14
C TYR A 187 4.97 -9.94 -4.02
N ASN A 188 5.27 -9.25 -5.11
CA ASN A 188 4.27 -8.78 -6.06
C ASN A 188 3.85 -9.93 -7.00
N GLU A 189 3.36 -11.02 -6.43
CA GLU A 189 3.00 -12.24 -7.16
C GLU A 189 1.87 -11.99 -8.17
N GLY A 190 1.99 -12.59 -9.34
CA GLY A 190 1.02 -12.43 -10.44
C GLY A 190 1.07 -11.08 -11.13
N ALA A 191 2.02 -10.20 -10.78
CA ALA A 191 2.24 -8.94 -11.46
C ALA A 191 3.10 -9.10 -12.72
N THR A 192 2.89 -8.19 -13.67
CA THR A 192 3.74 -8.04 -14.86
C THR A 192 4.82 -7.00 -14.56
N TYR A 193 6.05 -7.45 -14.45
CA TYR A 193 7.18 -6.58 -14.16
C TYR A 193 7.64 -5.81 -15.40
N GLY A 194 8.01 -4.55 -15.22
CA GLY A 194 8.78 -3.78 -16.17
C GLY A 194 10.29 -4.02 -16.00
N SER A 195 10.72 -4.20 -14.74
CA SER A 195 12.06 -4.60 -14.37
C SER A 195 12.02 -5.44 -13.10
N THR A 196 12.73 -6.56 -13.07
CA THR A 196 12.85 -7.39 -11.87
C THR A 196 13.95 -6.90 -10.93
N THR A 197 14.87 -6.07 -11.39
CA THR A 197 15.91 -5.45 -10.56
C THR A 197 15.42 -4.18 -9.87
N GLU A 198 14.60 -3.38 -10.54
CA GLU A 198 13.99 -2.17 -9.97
C GLU A 198 12.63 -2.47 -9.30
N GLY A 199 12.02 -3.62 -9.57
CA GLY A 199 10.81 -4.10 -8.89
C GLY A 199 9.50 -3.44 -9.31
N TYR A 200 9.49 -2.48 -10.25
CA TYR A 200 8.24 -1.86 -10.68
C TYR A 200 7.42 -2.78 -11.58
N CYS A 201 6.11 -2.76 -11.37
CA CYS A 201 5.19 -3.70 -12.01
C CYS A 201 3.77 -3.16 -12.13
N TYR A 202 2.92 -3.91 -12.81
CA TYR A 202 1.47 -3.73 -12.73
C TYR A 202 0.76 -5.09 -12.66
N ARG A 203 -0.50 -5.07 -12.21
CA ARG A 203 -1.42 -6.20 -12.29
C ARG A 203 -2.79 -5.74 -12.76
N ASP A 204 -3.40 -6.52 -13.66
CA ASP A 204 -4.78 -6.35 -14.08
C ASP A 204 -5.71 -7.22 -13.22
N PHE A 205 -6.79 -6.63 -12.76
CA PHE A 205 -7.94 -7.30 -12.13
C PHE A 205 -9.10 -7.18 -13.12
N ASP A 206 -9.18 -8.14 -14.03
CA ASP A 206 -10.11 -8.09 -15.18
C ASP A 206 -11.58 -8.03 -14.73
N GLU A 207 -11.94 -8.76 -13.67
CA GLU A 207 -13.30 -8.76 -13.11
C GLU A 207 -13.71 -7.40 -12.55
N LYS A 208 -12.74 -6.59 -12.11
CA LYS A 208 -12.94 -5.22 -11.61
C LYS A 208 -12.63 -4.15 -12.66
N MET A 209 -12.21 -4.54 -13.86
CA MET A 209 -11.71 -3.63 -14.90
C MET A 209 -10.69 -2.63 -14.33
N LEU A 210 -9.74 -3.13 -13.52
CA LEU A 210 -8.78 -2.32 -12.79
C LEU A 210 -7.36 -2.70 -13.16
N ARG A 211 -6.50 -1.71 -13.38
CA ARG A 211 -5.04 -1.86 -13.36
C ARG A 211 -4.44 -1.18 -12.15
N VAL A 212 -3.67 -1.93 -11.38
CA VAL A 212 -2.87 -1.39 -10.27
C VAL A 212 -1.42 -1.32 -10.72
N PHE A 213 -0.83 -0.13 -10.70
CA PHE A 213 0.60 0.09 -10.87
C PHE A 213 1.29 0.14 -9.51
N CYS A 214 2.43 -0.50 -9.40
CA CYS A 214 3.36 -0.37 -8.29
C CYS A 214 4.68 0.16 -8.83
N LEU A 215 4.99 1.42 -8.50
CA LEU A 215 6.14 2.15 -9.02
C LEU A 215 7.24 2.21 -7.95
N ASN A 216 8.48 2.04 -8.38
CA ASN A 216 9.63 2.27 -7.53
C ASN A 216 10.11 3.71 -7.69
N THR A 217 9.91 4.52 -6.66
CA THR A 217 10.35 5.91 -6.57
C THR A 217 11.65 6.07 -5.78
N SER A 218 12.29 4.97 -5.40
CA SER A 218 13.52 4.94 -4.59
C SER A 218 14.55 4.02 -5.26
N VAL A 219 15.05 4.42 -6.44
CA VAL A 219 16.02 3.63 -7.20
C VAL A 219 17.29 3.46 -6.36
N ASP A 220 17.76 2.21 -6.24
CA ASP A 220 18.93 1.80 -5.45
C ASP A 220 18.84 2.11 -3.95
N GLY A 221 17.64 2.33 -3.40
CA GLY A 221 17.50 2.68 -1.97
C GLY A 221 18.22 3.98 -1.62
N GLN A 222 18.42 4.86 -2.58
CA GLN A 222 19.03 6.17 -2.37
C GLN A 222 17.95 7.19 -1.97
N ASN A 223 18.38 8.18 -1.24
CA ASN A 223 17.56 9.22 -0.63
C ASN A 223 16.82 10.14 -1.62
N PHE A 224 16.52 9.74 -2.85
CA PHE A 224 15.99 10.68 -3.82
C PHE A 224 14.86 10.07 -4.62
N ASP A 225 13.84 10.88 -4.79
CA ASP A 225 12.73 10.79 -5.72
C ASP A 225 13.22 10.56 -7.18
N MET A 226 13.83 9.43 -7.43
CA MET A 226 14.37 9.13 -8.75
C MET A 226 13.71 7.88 -9.34
N MET A 227 12.92 8.13 -10.36
CA MET A 227 12.50 7.06 -11.26
C MET A 227 13.44 7.00 -12.46
N SER A 228 13.87 5.79 -12.82
CA SER A 228 14.67 5.63 -14.02
C SER A 228 13.89 6.04 -15.27
N SER A 229 14.59 6.61 -16.28
CA SER A 229 13.97 6.92 -17.58
C SER A 229 13.32 5.69 -18.21
N ALA A 230 13.85 4.48 -17.94
CA ALA A 230 13.29 3.23 -18.40
C ALA A 230 11.91 2.97 -17.75
N GLN A 231 11.79 3.19 -16.43
CA GLN A 231 10.54 3.04 -15.71
C GLN A 231 9.50 4.07 -16.16
N LEU A 232 9.87 5.34 -16.31
CA LEU A 232 8.97 6.38 -16.79
C LEU A 232 8.43 6.09 -18.19
N LEU A 233 9.28 5.64 -19.10
CA LEU A 233 8.87 5.24 -20.46
C LEU A 233 7.96 4.01 -20.43
N TRP A 234 8.28 3.02 -19.61
CA TRP A 234 7.44 1.83 -19.42
C TRP A 234 6.09 2.21 -18.82
N PHE A 235 6.06 3.02 -17.78
CA PHE A 235 4.83 3.50 -17.14
C PHE A 235 3.95 4.24 -18.15
N ALA A 236 4.49 5.18 -18.90
CA ALA A 236 3.77 5.91 -19.93
C ALA A 236 3.16 4.97 -21.00
N ARG A 237 3.91 3.96 -21.46
CA ARG A 237 3.42 2.97 -22.43
C ARG A 237 2.29 2.11 -21.85
N LYS A 238 2.45 1.63 -20.61
CA LYS A 238 1.46 0.78 -19.94
C LYS A 238 0.22 1.55 -19.51
N LEU A 239 0.36 2.81 -19.15
CA LEU A 239 -0.75 3.72 -18.90
C LEU A 239 -1.52 4.01 -20.19
N ARG A 240 -0.84 4.24 -21.33
CA ARG A 240 -1.48 4.37 -22.64
C ARG A 240 -2.25 3.11 -23.04
N GLU A 241 -1.69 1.94 -22.75
CA GLU A 241 -2.33 0.64 -23.07
C GLU A 241 -3.67 0.48 -22.34
N VAL A 242 -3.69 0.67 -21.00
CA VAL A 242 -4.92 0.61 -20.22
C VAL A 242 -5.84 1.80 -20.54
N GLY A 243 -5.28 2.96 -20.80
CA GLY A 243 -6.02 4.17 -21.18
C GLY A 243 -6.81 4.05 -22.47
N ALA A 244 -6.50 3.10 -23.33
CA ALA A 244 -7.31 2.78 -24.51
C ALA A 244 -8.58 1.97 -24.16
N ARG A 245 -8.69 1.42 -22.95
CA ARG A 245 -9.77 0.55 -22.48
C ARG A 245 -10.87 1.38 -21.80
N THR A 246 -12.03 1.49 -22.42
CA THR A 246 -13.18 2.19 -21.82
C THR A 246 -13.72 1.42 -20.61
N GLY A 247 -14.06 2.12 -19.53
CA GLY A 247 -14.60 1.55 -18.30
C GLY A 247 -13.54 1.03 -17.33
N TRP A 248 -12.27 1.04 -17.72
CA TRP A 248 -11.18 0.65 -16.82
C TRP A 248 -10.82 1.76 -15.83
N GLY A 249 -10.41 1.33 -14.64
CA GLY A 249 -9.83 2.17 -13.61
C GLY A 249 -8.34 1.94 -13.46
N VAL A 250 -7.65 2.91 -12.88
CA VAL A 250 -6.22 2.86 -12.56
C VAL A 250 -6.01 3.31 -11.13
N VAL A 251 -5.28 2.50 -10.37
CA VAL A 251 -4.70 2.84 -9.06
C VAL A 251 -3.18 2.84 -9.22
N ILE A 252 -2.52 3.81 -8.63
CA ILE A 252 -1.06 3.94 -8.67
C ILE A 252 -0.54 3.91 -7.24
N LEU A 253 0.48 3.12 -7.01
CA LEU A 253 1.13 2.90 -5.73
C LEU A 253 2.61 3.29 -5.84
N SER A 254 3.11 4.07 -4.88
CA SER A 254 4.51 4.51 -4.83
C SER A 254 4.91 4.81 -3.39
N HIS A 255 6.20 4.97 -3.12
CA HIS A 255 6.62 5.47 -1.82
C HIS A 255 6.58 7.00 -1.78
N TYR A 256 7.29 7.69 -2.67
CA TYR A 256 7.18 9.13 -2.79
C TYR A 256 5.91 9.57 -3.52
N PRO A 257 5.35 10.77 -3.21
CA PRO A 257 4.36 11.42 -4.06
C PRO A 257 4.89 11.60 -5.48
N LEU A 258 4.06 11.37 -6.50
CA LEU A 258 4.50 11.34 -7.89
C LEU A 258 4.83 12.72 -8.50
N ASP A 259 4.54 13.80 -7.77
CA ASP A 259 4.85 15.18 -8.09
C ASP A 259 5.92 15.76 -7.15
N PHE A 260 6.55 14.92 -6.36
CA PHE A 260 7.64 15.33 -5.48
C PHE A 260 8.90 15.58 -6.33
N THR A 261 9.54 16.74 -6.12
CA THR A 261 10.83 17.07 -6.70
C THR A 261 11.69 17.72 -5.64
N GLU A 262 12.88 17.20 -5.41
CA GLU A 262 13.90 17.95 -4.69
C GLU A 262 14.39 19.10 -5.57
N SER A 263 14.46 20.30 -5.00
CA SER A 263 14.75 21.56 -5.70
C SER A 263 16.12 21.63 -6.39
N GLU A 264 16.94 20.61 -6.28
CA GLU A 264 18.30 20.57 -6.83
C GLU A 264 18.47 19.62 -8.02
N LEU A 265 17.43 18.84 -8.39
CA LEU A 265 17.50 17.91 -9.52
C LEU A 265 16.90 18.56 -10.77
N SER A 266 17.74 18.88 -11.71
CA SER A 266 17.45 19.66 -12.92
C SER A 266 16.50 18.99 -13.94
N ASP A 267 15.92 17.83 -13.66
CA ASP A 267 15.04 17.08 -14.55
C ASP A 267 13.60 16.95 -14.06
N ALA A 268 13.08 17.96 -13.35
CA ALA A 268 11.68 18.07 -12.92
C ALA A 268 10.65 17.75 -14.03
N ALA A 269 11.01 17.96 -15.28
CA ALA A 269 10.15 17.68 -16.44
C ALA A 269 9.89 16.19 -16.71
N SER A 270 10.54 15.26 -15.98
CA SER A 270 10.49 13.81 -16.25
C SER A 270 9.92 12.99 -15.10
N THR A 271 9.10 13.56 -14.23
CA THR A 271 8.45 12.85 -13.14
C THR A 271 7.26 12.01 -13.63
N ALA A 272 6.81 11.04 -12.80
CA ALA A 272 5.57 10.31 -13.07
C ALA A 272 4.34 11.24 -13.05
N GLY A 273 4.39 12.36 -12.31
CA GLY A 273 3.39 13.42 -12.36
C GLY A 273 3.23 13.98 -13.77
N SER A 274 4.34 14.27 -14.47
CA SER A 274 4.30 14.73 -15.87
C SER A 274 3.69 13.69 -16.82
N VAL A 275 3.96 12.39 -16.61
CA VAL A 275 3.31 11.32 -17.39
C VAL A 275 1.79 11.37 -17.21
N LEU A 276 1.33 11.52 -15.96
CA LEU A 276 -0.09 11.60 -15.63
C LEU A 276 -0.75 12.87 -16.16
N TYR A 277 -0.07 14.00 -16.09
CA TYR A 277 -0.55 15.24 -16.69
C TYR A 277 -0.77 15.11 -18.21
N GLN A 278 0.22 14.55 -18.92
CA GLN A 278 0.08 14.31 -20.35
C GLN A 278 -1.03 13.28 -20.67
N TYR A 279 -1.22 12.30 -19.78
CA TYR A 279 -2.32 11.35 -19.91
C TYR A 279 -3.69 12.05 -19.79
N VAL A 280 -3.91 12.81 -18.72
CA VAL A 280 -5.19 13.49 -18.47
C VAL A 280 -5.54 14.49 -19.58
N THR A 281 -4.55 15.25 -20.04
CA THR A 281 -4.71 16.25 -21.10
C THR A 281 -4.77 15.66 -22.52
N GLY A 282 -4.52 14.35 -22.69
CA GLY A 282 -4.43 13.72 -24.01
C GLY A 282 -3.21 14.18 -24.81
N GLY A 283 -2.17 14.67 -24.13
CA GLY A 283 -0.94 15.18 -24.71
C GLY A 283 0.06 14.09 -25.07
N SER A 284 1.34 14.42 -24.99
CA SER A 284 2.44 13.51 -25.32
C SER A 284 3.60 13.66 -24.34
N PHE A 285 3.97 12.56 -23.70
CA PHE A 285 5.15 12.48 -22.85
C PHE A 285 6.40 12.18 -23.69
N LYS A 286 7.48 12.92 -23.42
CA LYS A 286 8.77 12.76 -24.12
C LYS A 286 9.88 12.51 -23.14
N ILE A 287 10.69 11.49 -23.39
CA ILE A 287 11.85 11.16 -22.58
C ILE A 287 12.89 10.45 -23.45
N THR A 288 14.16 10.78 -23.30
CA THR A 288 15.31 10.13 -23.99
C THR A 288 15.08 9.96 -25.50
N GLY A 289 14.52 10.98 -26.18
CA GLY A 289 14.23 10.93 -27.62
C GLY A 289 13.01 10.09 -28.01
N MET A 290 12.33 9.45 -27.05
CA MET A 290 11.10 8.67 -27.25
C MET A 290 9.88 9.52 -26.96
N THR A 291 8.78 9.26 -27.67
CA THR A 291 7.50 9.96 -27.46
C THR A 291 6.38 8.94 -27.26
N VAL A 292 5.57 9.12 -26.20
CA VAL A 292 4.35 8.37 -25.95
C VAL A 292 3.17 9.34 -26.04
N SER A 293 2.30 9.18 -27.03
CA SER A 293 1.11 10.02 -27.20
C SER A 293 -0.09 9.38 -26.53
N PHE A 294 -0.83 10.17 -25.77
CA PHE A 294 -2.08 9.76 -25.11
C PHE A 294 -3.33 10.17 -25.88
N LYS A 295 -3.17 10.72 -27.08
CA LYS A 295 -4.30 11.13 -27.92
C LYS A 295 -5.25 9.96 -28.14
N ASN A 296 -6.50 10.09 -27.73
CA ASN A 296 -7.55 9.05 -27.74
C ASN A 296 -7.24 7.79 -26.88
N CYS A 297 -6.26 7.85 -25.99
CA CYS A 297 -5.85 6.77 -25.09
C CYS A 297 -5.88 7.23 -23.62
N ASN A 298 -6.85 8.04 -23.24
CA ASN A 298 -7.06 8.57 -21.87
C ASN A 298 -8.50 8.27 -21.37
N LYS A 299 -9.00 7.08 -21.69
CA LYS A 299 -10.38 6.67 -21.37
C LYS A 299 -10.51 5.96 -20.02
N ALA A 300 -9.43 5.36 -19.53
CA ALA A 300 -9.43 4.75 -18.21
C ALA A 300 -9.38 5.86 -17.13
N LYS A 301 -10.21 5.70 -16.10
CA LYS A 301 -10.29 6.67 -14.99
C LYS A 301 -9.17 6.42 -13.98
N ILE A 302 -8.40 7.45 -13.62
CA ILE A 302 -7.44 7.37 -12.53
C ILE A 302 -8.19 7.60 -11.23
N TYR A 303 -8.20 6.60 -10.33
CA TYR A 303 -8.85 6.71 -9.03
C TYR A 303 -7.98 7.47 -8.03
N GLY A 304 -6.66 7.28 -8.09
CA GLY A 304 -5.71 8.01 -7.26
C GLY A 304 -4.31 7.42 -7.29
N ALA A 305 -3.34 8.21 -6.82
CA ALA A 305 -1.98 7.81 -6.53
C ALA A 305 -1.79 7.76 -5.01
N PHE A 306 -1.58 6.58 -4.47
CA PHE A 306 -1.39 6.33 -3.04
C PHE A 306 0.10 6.24 -2.74
N HIS A 307 0.54 6.92 -1.68
CA HIS A 307 1.95 7.01 -1.34
C HIS A 307 2.19 6.98 0.18
N GLY A 308 3.40 6.62 0.59
CA GLY A 308 3.93 6.72 1.94
C GLY A 308 4.72 8.01 2.16
N HIS A 309 5.89 7.89 2.80
CA HIS A 309 6.92 8.91 2.97
C HIS A 309 6.51 10.15 3.80
N THR A 310 5.35 10.73 3.58
CA THR A 310 4.95 12.00 4.21
C THR A 310 4.37 11.83 5.62
N HIS A 311 4.18 10.61 6.09
CA HIS A 311 3.71 10.24 7.44
C HIS A 311 2.41 10.96 7.87
N ASN A 312 1.51 11.28 6.93
CA ASN A 312 0.32 12.06 7.20
C ASN A 312 -0.94 11.50 6.50
N PHE A 313 -2.06 12.22 6.63
CA PHE A 313 -3.34 11.89 6.00
C PHE A 313 -3.71 12.83 4.85
N LYS A 314 -2.75 13.56 4.30
CA LYS A 314 -3.03 14.59 3.30
C LYS A 314 -3.58 13.99 2.01
N VAL A 315 -4.58 14.67 1.47
CA VAL A 315 -5.11 14.44 0.13
C VAL A 315 -4.97 15.75 -0.65
N ALA A 316 -4.32 15.69 -1.79
CA ALA A 316 -4.13 16.85 -2.65
C ALA A 316 -4.25 16.45 -4.12
N LYS A 317 -4.37 17.41 -5.02
CA LYS A 317 -4.18 17.17 -6.45
C LYS A 317 -2.70 17.03 -6.75
N LEU A 318 -2.38 16.21 -7.73
CA LEU A 318 -1.03 16.15 -8.29
C LEU A 318 -0.71 17.41 -9.08
N SER A 319 0.56 17.77 -9.12
CA SER A 319 1.08 18.87 -9.91
C SER A 319 2.00 18.36 -11.03
N ASP A 320 1.91 18.99 -12.21
CA ASP A 320 2.94 18.91 -13.25
C ASP A 320 4.00 19.96 -12.93
N VAL A 321 5.11 19.54 -12.38
CA VAL A 321 6.19 20.43 -11.95
C VAL A 321 7.12 20.67 -13.12
N GLN A 322 7.31 21.94 -13.48
CA GLN A 322 8.15 22.38 -14.57
C GLN A 322 9.06 23.54 -14.09
N GLU A 323 10.14 23.82 -14.80
CA GLU A 323 11.05 24.93 -14.49
C GLU A 323 10.33 26.29 -14.38
N SER A 324 9.21 26.46 -15.09
CA SER A 324 8.41 27.70 -15.11
C SER A 324 7.35 27.80 -14.01
N GLY A 325 7.23 26.77 -13.15
CA GLY A 325 6.22 26.66 -12.11
C GLY A 325 5.49 25.32 -12.14
N SER A 326 4.51 25.13 -11.24
CA SER A 326 3.71 23.91 -11.17
C SER A 326 2.27 24.15 -11.62
N THR A 327 1.65 23.16 -12.25
CA THR A 327 0.25 23.17 -12.66
C THR A 327 -0.48 21.99 -12.04
N GLU A 328 -1.43 22.25 -11.14
CA GLU A 328 -2.30 21.22 -10.59
C GLU A 328 -3.23 20.64 -11.65
N PHE A 329 -3.51 19.34 -11.57
CA PHE A 329 -4.42 18.65 -12.45
C PHE A 329 -5.27 17.60 -11.70
N ASP A 330 -6.35 17.13 -12.34
CA ASP A 330 -7.39 16.31 -11.70
C ASP A 330 -6.99 14.83 -11.48
N VAL A 331 -5.87 14.61 -10.81
CA VAL A 331 -5.48 13.32 -10.23
C VAL A 331 -5.09 13.55 -8.78
N LEU A 332 -5.62 12.73 -7.88
CA LEU A 332 -5.34 12.83 -6.46
C LEU A 332 -4.05 12.11 -6.09
N ARG A 333 -3.24 12.75 -5.25
CA ARG A 333 -2.27 12.08 -4.38
C ARG A 333 -2.89 11.88 -3.01
N ILE A 334 -2.74 10.69 -2.46
CA ILE A 334 -3.39 10.26 -1.23
C ILE A 334 -2.34 9.65 -0.34
N ALA A 335 -2.00 10.35 0.73
CA ALA A 335 -1.03 9.89 1.70
C ALA A 335 -1.59 8.72 2.51
N THR A 336 -0.76 7.71 2.71
CA THR A 336 -0.99 6.59 3.61
C THR A 336 -0.28 6.88 4.93
N PRO A 337 -0.96 6.77 6.08
CA PRO A 337 -0.35 7.05 7.38
C PRO A 337 0.77 6.04 7.68
N ASN A 338 1.74 6.47 8.45
CA ASN A 338 2.86 5.63 8.86
C ASN A 338 2.48 4.60 9.95
N MET A 339 3.04 3.41 9.87
CA MET A 339 2.92 2.40 10.92
C MET A 339 3.76 2.74 12.15
N CYS A 340 4.92 3.35 11.96
CA CYS A 340 5.89 3.57 13.01
C CYS A 340 5.37 4.44 14.16
N TYR A 341 5.56 3.97 15.39
CA TYR A 341 5.24 4.72 16.60
C TYR A 341 6.13 5.95 16.76
N PHE A 342 7.43 5.80 16.51
CA PHE A 342 8.48 6.75 16.83
C PHE A 342 8.30 8.13 16.21
N TYR A 343 8.03 8.17 14.89
CA TYR A 343 7.99 9.42 14.14
C TYR A 343 6.84 10.36 14.55
N ASN A 344 5.73 9.83 15.03
CA ASN A 344 4.59 10.67 15.43
C ASN A 344 4.74 11.31 16.80
N ASN A 345 5.58 10.74 17.67
CA ASN A 345 5.76 11.26 19.03
C ASN A 345 6.97 12.18 19.20
N GLU A 346 8.05 11.95 18.47
CA GLU A 346 9.25 12.79 18.58
C GLU A 346 9.28 13.95 17.59
N PHE A 347 8.72 13.78 16.40
CA PHE A 347 8.74 14.78 15.33
C PHE A 347 7.38 15.41 15.05
N GLY A 348 6.27 14.77 15.40
CA GLY A 348 4.90 15.28 15.17
C GLY A 348 4.48 16.46 16.05
N GLN A 349 5.33 16.92 16.96
CA GLN A 349 5.09 18.14 17.75
C GLN A 349 5.81 19.37 17.20
N ASN A 350 6.61 19.23 16.19
CA ASN A 350 7.25 20.36 15.54
C ASN A 350 6.41 20.82 14.36
N GLU A 351 5.70 21.91 14.57
CA GLU A 351 5.16 22.75 13.50
C GLU A 351 6.33 23.17 12.60
N GLY A 352 6.51 22.47 11.48
CA GLY A 352 7.57 22.83 10.53
C GLY A 352 7.76 21.74 9.49
N ALA A 353 8.19 22.14 8.32
CA ALA A 353 8.71 21.25 7.30
C ALA A 353 9.95 20.52 7.87
N ASP A 354 10.17 19.27 7.46
CA ASP A 354 11.48 18.64 7.67
C ASP A 354 12.57 19.44 6.95
N SER A 355 13.84 19.05 7.13
CA SER A 355 14.98 19.72 6.50
C SER A 355 14.90 19.77 4.95
N ASN A 356 13.96 19.03 4.34
CA ASN A 356 13.75 18.91 2.91
C ASN A 356 12.49 19.68 2.44
N GLY A 357 11.85 20.46 3.31
CA GLY A 357 10.69 21.28 2.96
C GLY A 357 9.37 20.53 2.87
N ILE A 358 9.30 19.29 3.36
CA ILE A 358 8.06 18.52 3.47
C ILE A 358 7.27 19.11 4.63
N GLU A 359 6.19 19.83 4.34
CA GLU A 359 5.25 20.27 5.35
C GLU A 359 4.53 19.06 5.97
N PHE A 360 4.90 18.73 7.19
CA PHE A 360 4.06 17.90 8.04
C PHE A 360 2.84 18.76 8.38
N GLY A 361 1.73 18.53 7.70
CA GLY A 361 0.51 19.33 7.89
C GLY A 361 -0.04 19.20 9.31
N GLU A 362 -0.90 20.10 9.71
CA GLU A 362 -1.60 20.12 11.03
C GLU A 362 -2.28 18.79 11.40
N GLU A 363 -2.43 17.87 10.44
CA GLU A 363 -3.08 16.57 10.57
C GLU A 363 -2.16 15.44 11.08
N THR A 364 -0.89 15.70 11.37
CA THR A 364 0.06 14.70 11.91
C THR A 364 -0.04 14.53 13.43
N THR A 365 -0.94 15.22 14.10
CA THR A 365 -1.04 15.31 15.56
C THR A 365 -1.78 14.16 16.24
N TYR A 366 -2.01 13.04 15.56
CA TYR A 366 -2.59 11.88 16.23
C TYR A 366 -1.54 11.16 17.04
N ALA A 367 -1.56 11.43 18.36
CA ALA A 367 -0.65 10.77 19.30
C ALA A 367 -0.86 9.27 19.25
N LYS A 368 0.20 8.54 18.93
CA LYS A 368 0.21 7.10 19.12
C LYS A 368 0.37 6.77 20.60
N THR A 369 -0.30 5.72 21.04
CA THR A 369 -0.34 5.32 22.47
C THR A 369 -0.07 3.83 22.57
N HIS A 370 0.97 3.47 23.30
CA HIS A 370 1.36 2.07 23.52
C HIS A 370 0.25 1.21 24.09
N ASP A 371 0.27 -0.07 23.75
CA ASP A 371 -0.68 -1.08 24.21
C ASP A 371 -2.14 -0.71 23.96
N THR A 372 -2.40 0.06 22.92
CA THR A 372 -3.73 0.40 22.42
C THR A 372 -3.80 0.21 20.91
N ALA A 373 -4.99 0.30 20.32
CA ALA A 373 -5.13 0.30 18.86
C ALA A 373 -4.38 1.46 18.19
N ASN A 374 -4.09 2.52 18.94
CA ASN A 374 -3.41 3.72 18.46
C ASN A 374 -1.87 3.62 18.54
N ASP A 375 -1.28 2.47 18.79
CA ASP A 375 0.18 2.30 18.75
C ASP A 375 0.73 2.25 17.31
N THR A 376 -0.15 2.10 16.33
CA THR A 376 0.17 2.07 14.91
C THR A 376 -0.89 2.79 14.08
N SER A 377 -0.71 2.85 12.76
CA SER A 377 -1.70 3.40 11.83
C SER A 377 -1.57 2.81 10.44
N PHE A 378 -2.70 2.45 9.83
CA PHE A 378 -2.82 2.09 8.43
C PHE A 378 -4.27 2.29 7.98
N VAL A 379 -4.58 2.13 6.70
CA VAL A 379 -5.93 2.38 6.19
C VAL A 379 -6.48 1.20 5.38
N VAL A 380 -7.80 1.03 5.42
CA VAL A 380 -8.56 0.22 4.47
C VAL A 380 -9.31 1.15 3.54
N ASN A 381 -8.99 1.11 2.27
CA ASN A 381 -9.61 1.92 1.25
C ASN A 381 -10.70 1.13 0.53
N VAL A 382 -11.84 1.79 0.28
CA VAL A 382 -12.92 1.28 -0.56
C VAL A 382 -13.20 2.32 -1.64
N ILE A 383 -12.84 2.01 -2.88
CA ILE A 383 -13.15 2.84 -4.03
C ILE A 383 -14.51 2.40 -4.56
N ASN A 384 -15.45 3.34 -4.65
CA ASN A 384 -16.76 3.15 -5.27
C ASN A 384 -16.79 3.89 -6.62
N PRO A 385 -16.51 3.20 -7.74
CA PRO A 385 -16.42 3.84 -9.05
C PRO A 385 -17.71 4.54 -9.48
N THR A 386 -18.86 3.95 -9.14
CA THR A 386 -20.20 4.46 -9.47
C THR A 386 -20.52 5.74 -8.69
N GLU A 387 -20.15 5.81 -7.42
CA GLU A 387 -20.33 7.01 -6.58
C GLU A 387 -19.27 8.07 -6.86
N GLY A 388 -18.16 7.70 -7.46
CA GLY A 388 -17.00 8.58 -7.65
C GLY A 388 -16.32 8.94 -6.34
N LYS A 389 -16.29 8.00 -5.38
CA LYS A 389 -15.75 8.22 -4.04
C LYS A 389 -14.73 7.16 -3.63
N ILE A 390 -13.82 7.57 -2.76
CA ILE A 390 -12.96 6.69 -1.99
C ILE A 390 -13.30 6.89 -0.52
N HIS A 391 -13.68 5.82 0.17
CA HIS A 391 -13.77 5.77 1.61
C HIS A 391 -12.49 5.16 2.16
N SER A 392 -11.78 5.90 3.03
CA SER A 392 -10.53 5.47 3.63
C SER A 392 -10.74 5.36 5.13
N PHE A 393 -10.79 4.14 5.65
CA PHE A 393 -11.02 3.86 7.06
C PHE A 393 -9.70 3.60 7.76
N CYS A 394 -9.40 4.42 8.76
CA CYS A 394 -8.19 4.31 9.53
C CYS A 394 -8.32 3.22 10.61
N TYR A 395 -7.32 2.35 10.67
CA TYR A 395 -7.03 1.56 11.85
C TYR A 395 -5.97 2.29 12.68
N GLY A 396 -6.21 2.43 13.98
CA GLY A 396 -5.25 3.02 14.89
C GLY A 396 -5.32 4.55 14.95
N ALA A 397 -4.16 5.18 15.10
CA ALA A 397 -4.05 6.62 15.26
C ALA A 397 -4.38 7.34 13.94
N GLY A 398 -5.44 8.13 13.92
CA GLY A 398 -5.86 8.87 12.74
C GLY A 398 -7.37 9.03 12.64
N TYR A 399 -7.86 9.25 11.41
CA TYR A 399 -9.28 9.47 11.13
C TYR A 399 -9.71 8.88 9.80
N ASP A 400 -11.01 8.64 9.68
CA ASP A 400 -11.63 8.18 8.44
C ASP A 400 -11.78 9.34 7.45
N ARG A 401 -11.67 9.05 6.14
CA ARG A 401 -11.80 10.03 5.07
C ARG A 401 -12.82 9.59 4.04
N GLU A 402 -13.60 10.53 3.55
CA GLU A 402 -14.38 10.39 2.33
C GLU A 402 -13.80 11.34 1.27
N ILE A 403 -13.33 10.82 0.17
CA ILE A 403 -12.58 11.54 -0.84
C ILE A 403 -13.37 11.48 -2.15
N SER A 404 -13.69 12.62 -2.74
CA SER A 404 -14.32 12.68 -4.06
C SER A 404 -13.28 12.49 -5.16
N ILE A 405 -13.49 11.52 -6.04
CA ILE A 405 -12.62 11.28 -7.19
C ILE A 405 -12.96 12.33 -8.26
N PRO A 406 -12.00 13.13 -8.72
CA PRO A 406 -12.24 14.10 -9.78
C PRO A 406 -12.82 13.46 -11.04
N ALA A 407 -13.69 14.18 -11.72
CA ALA A 407 -14.11 13.78 -13.07
C ALA A 407 -12.92 14.01 -14.01
N THR A 408 -12.06 13.00 -14.17
CA THR A 408 -11.00 13.04 -15.19
C THR A 408 -11.65 13.18 -16.55
N GLY A 409 -11.19 14.13 -17.35
CA GLY A 409 -11.83 14.66 -18.54
C GLY A 409 -12.39 13.61 -19.49
N ALA A 410 -13.60 13.89 -19.93
CA ALA A 410 -14.23 13.26 -21.10
C ALA A 410 -13.68 13.87 -22.39
#